data_63edd367de29b7bb275cf36f608e868b
#
_entry.id   63edd367de29b7bb275cf36f608e868b
#
_cell.length_a   1.000
_cell.length_b   1.000
_cell.length_c   1.000
_cell.angle_alpha   90.00
_cell.angle_beta   90.00
_cell.angle_gamma   90.00
#
_symmetry.space_group_name_H-M   'P 1'
#
loop_
_entity.id
_entity.type
_entity.pdbx_description
1 polymer ?
#
loop_
_entity_poly.entity_id
_entity_poly.type
_entity_poly.pdbx_seq_one_letter_code
_entity_poly.pdbx_strand_id
1 'polypeptide(L)'
;MTDVTIIEVDEALHAQTDMKTGTRMVRVEAPSDRPVTVHARVNAKLLQQVRVFDDRGHMHFEWQGRGLGRTIGVGSRTFEHPPLLLGCLSYQDETWIVNDLNVRSELVDGECRISIRCEDGGDFPGDWDDLVVTL
;
A
#
# COMPACT_ATOMS: atom_id res chain seq x y z
N MET A 1 15.81 -9.54 -7.64
CA MET A 1 15.39 -9.03 -6.33
C MET A 1 14.47 -7.83 -6.55
N THR A 2 13.35 -7.77 -5.85
CA THR A 2 12.41 -6.67 -5.99
C THR A 2 12.78 -5.56 -5.00
N ASP A 3 13.06 -4.37 -5.51
CA ASP A 3 13.35 -3.20 -4.68
C ASP A 3 12.06 -2.55 -4.20
N VAL A 4 12.06 -2.17 -2.93
CA VAL A 4 10.95 -1.47 -2.31
C VAL A 4 11.49 -0.28 -1.51
N THR A 5 10.92 0.89 -1.74
CA THR A 5 11.33 2.13 -1.07
C THR A 5 10.12 2.93 -0.64
N ILE A 6 10.29 3.69 0.44
CA ILE A 6 9.30 4.69 0.86
C ILE A 6 9.71 6.01 0.22
N ILE A 7 8.80 6.64 -0.50
CA ILE A 7 9.02 7.91 -1.18
C ILE A 7 8.09 8.99 -0.67
N GLU A 8 8.52 10.24 -0.78
CA GLU A 8 7.70 11.39 -0.43
C GLU A 8 6.89 11.85 -1.64
N VAL A 9 5.63 12.21 -1.43
CA VAL A 9 4.76 12.73 -2.48
C VAL A 9 5.11 14.17 -2.76
N ASP A 10 5.66 14.44 -3.95
CA ASP A 10 5.92 15.78 -4.47
C ASP A 10 4.73 16.27 -5.33
N GLU A 11 4.86 17.45 -5.93
CA GLU A 11 3.80 18.01 -6.77
C GLU A 11 3.47 17.16 -7.99
N ALA A 12 4.49 16.58 -8.64
CA ALA A 12 4.30 15.71 -9.80
C ALA A 12 3.56 14.43 -9.42
N LEU A 13 3.92 13.82 -8.31
CA LEU A 13 3.28 12.60 -7.83
C LEU A 13 1.85 12.88 -7.35
N HIS A 14 1.63 14.01 -6.69
CA HIS A 14 0.28 14.46 -6.34
C HIS A 14 -0.61 14.59 -7.59
N ALA A 15 -0.10 15.18 -8.65
CA ALA A 15 -0.84 15.33 -9.90
C ALA A 15 -1.22 13.99 -10.53
N GLN A 16 -0.38 12.95 -10.38
CA GLN A 16 -0.63 11.62 -10.91
C GLN A 16 -1.59 10.79 -10.04
N THR A 17 -1.48 10.88 -8.72
CA THR A 17 -2.11 9.93 -7.79
C THR A 17 -3.19 10.56 -6.91
N ASP A 18 -3.30 11.87 -6.88
CA ASP A 18 -4.15 12.63 -5.96
C ASP A 18 -3.83 12.38 -4.47
N MET A 19 -2.64 11.82 -4.19
CA MET A 19 -2.14 11.69 -2.83
C MET A 19 -1.59 13.04 -2.37
N LYS A 20 -1.80 13.37 -1.10
CA LYS A 20 -1.44 14.68 -0.55
C LYS A 20 0.08 14.90 -0.55
N THR A 21 0.53 16.06 -1.04
CA THR A 21 1.94 16.49 -1.03
C THR A 21 2.51 16.48 0.39
N GLY A 22 3.74 15.99 0.53
CA GLY A 22 4.41 15.86 1.83
C GLY A 22 4.11 14.57 2.59
N THR A 23 3.18 13.75 2.09
CA THR A 23 2.89 12.43 2.64
C THR A 23 3.78 11.37 1.97
N ARG A 24 3.63 10.11 2.33
CA ARG A 24 4.50 9.04 1.85
C ARG A 24 3.73 7.94 1.14
N MET A 25 4.37 7.37 0.15
CA MET A 25 3.90 6.19 -0.58
C MET A 25 5.00 5.15 -0.64
N VAL A 26 4.64 3.93 -0.98
CA VAL A 26 5.60 2.85 -1.21
C VAL A 26 5.79 2.65 -2.70
N ARG A 27 7.05 2.61 -3.13
CA ARG A 27 7.43 2.34 -4.51
C ARG A 27 8.00 0.93 -4.60
N VAL A 28 7.42 0.10 -5.46
CA VAL A 28 7.80 -1.30 -5.62
C VAL A 28 8.21 -1.55 -7.07
N GLU A 29 9.44 -2.01 -7.27
CA GLU A 29 9.91 -2.48 -8.58
C GLU A 29 9.34 -3.87 -8.83
N ALA A 30 8.25 -3.93 -9.58
CA ALA A 30 7.58 -5.19 -9.90
C ALA A 30 7.98 -5.69 -11.28
N PRO A 31 7.93 -7.02 -11.53
CA PRO A 31 8.13 -7.54 -12.87
C PRO A 31 7.01 -7.10 -13.82
N SER A 32 7.36 -6.89 -15.11
CA SER A 32 6.39 -6.53 -16.15
C SER A 32 5.96 -7.71 -17.02
N ASP A 33 6.56 -8.88 -16.82
CA ASP A 33 6.40 -10.06 -17.68
C ASP A 33 5.59 -11.18 -17.04
N ARG A 34 5.08 -10.97 -15.83
CA ARG A 34 4.31 -11.98 -15.06
C ARG A 34 3.36 -11.33 -14.07
N PRO A 35 2.31 -12.07 -13.65
CA PRO A 35 1.36 -11.52 -12.69
C PRO A 35 1.98 -11.27 -11.31
N VAL A 36 1.54 -10.19 -10.68
CA VAL A 36 1.85 -9.86 -9.29
C VAL A 36 0.52 -9.94 -8.52
N THR A 37 0.51 -10.67 -7.42
CA THR A 37 -0.65 -10.76 -6.54
C THR A 37 -0.50 -9.75 -5.42
N VAL A 38 -1.53 -8.92 -5.24
CA VAL A 38 -1.61 -7.93 -4.16
C VAL A 38 -2.72 -8.39 -3.21
N HIS A 39 -2.38 -8.48 -1.93
CA HIS A 39 -3.31 -8.91 -0.88
C HIS A 39 -3.31 -7.84 0.22
N ALA A 40 -4.48 -7.35 0.61
CA ALA A 40 -4.62 -6.36 1.66
C ALA A 40 -5.49 -6.89 2.80
N ARG A 41 -4.99 -6.78 4.02
CA ARG A 41 -5.64 -7.24 5.24
C ARG A 41 -5.64 -6.13 6.28
N VAL A 42 -6.76 -5.93 6.97
CA VAL A 42 -6.89 -4.92 8.03
C VAL A 42 -7.04 -5.57 9.40
N ASN A 43 -6.55 -4.84 10.41
CA ASN A 43 -6.68 -5.19 11.81
C ASN A 43 -6.82 -3.87 12.59
N ALA A 44 -7.90 -3.13 12.32
CA ALA A 44 -8.09 -1.78 12.82
C ALA A 44 -9.56 -1.44 13.00
N LYS A 45 -9.85 -0.56 13.95
CA LYS A 45 -11.19 0.01 14.17
C LYS A 45 -11.51 1.09 13.15
N LEU A 46 -10.51 1.87 12.74
CA LEU A 46 -10.66 2.90 11.72
C LEU A 46 -10.73 2.27 10.33
N LEU A 47 -11.51 2.89 9.45
CA LEU A 47 -11.59 2.47 8.07
C LEU A 47 -10.22 2.68 7.41
N GLN A 48 -9.68 1.63 6.80
CA GLN A 48 -8.39 1.64 6.10
C GLN A 48 -8.63 1.57 4.60
N GLN A 49 -7.75 2.21 3.83
CA GLN A 49 -7.80 2.15 2.37
C GLN A 49 -6.41 1.93 1.81
N VAL A 50 -6.31 1.06 0.80
CA VAL A 50 -5.10 0.90 0.00
C VAL A 50 -5.41 1.24 -1.45
N ARG A 51 -4.50 1.97 -2.08
CA ARG A 51 -4.54 2.32 -3.50
C ARG A 51 -3.27 1.84 -4.18
N VAL A 52 -3.41 1.20 -5.33
CA VAL A 52 -2.27 0.70 -6.10
C VAL A 52 -2.28 1.36 -7.47
N PHE A 53 -1.21 2.08 -7.78
CA PHE A 53 -1.01 2.80 -9.03
C PHE A 53 0.17 2.20 -9.81
N ASP A 54 0.19 2.40 -11.12
CA ASP A 54 1.38 2.16 -11.94
C ASP A 54 2.21 3.46 -12.11
N ASP A 55 3.30 3.39 -12.89
CA ASP A 55 4.19 4.53 -13.12
C ASP A 55 3.51 5.65 -13.93
N ARG A 56 2.42 5.37 -14.59
CA ARG A 56 1.63 6.36 -15.34
C ARG A 56 0.51 7.00 -14.52
N GLY A 57 0.39 6.62 -13.24
CA GLY A 57 -0.64 7.13 -12.36
C GLY A 57 -2.01 6.49 -12.55
N HIS A 58 -2.11 5.38 -13.30
CA HIS A 58 -3.34 4.63 -13.41
C HIS A 58 -3.56 3.80 -12.15
N MET A 59 -4.75 3.94 -11.55
CA MET A 59 -5.13 3.17 -10.36
C MET A 59 -5.68 1.81 -10.77
N HIS A 60 -4.98 0.74 -10.37
CA HIS A 60 -5.36 -0.64 -10.67
C HIS A 60 -6.24 -1.25 -9.60
N PHE A 61 -5.98 -0.92 -8.34
CA PHE A 61 -6.77 -1.41 -7.21
C PHE A 61 -7.01 -0.29 -6.22
N GLU A 62 -8.23 -0.27 -5.67
CA GLU A 62 -8.60 0.55 -4.53
C GLU A 62 -9.53 -0.28 -3.66
N TRP A 63 -9.06 -0.61 -2.46
CA TRP A 63 -9.82 -1.40 -1.50
C TRP A 63 -9.89 -0.69 -0.16
N GLN A 64 -11.01 -0.86 0.53
CA GLN A 64 -11.17 -0.29 1.85
C GLN A 64 -11.97 -1.22 2.76
N GLY A 65 -11.74 -1.11 4.06
CA GLY A 65 -12.44 -1.89 5.05
C GLY A 65 -11.89 -1.65 6.45
N ARG A 66 -12.54 -2.28 7.42
CA ARG A 66 -12.16 -2.24 8.82
C ARG A 66 -12.54 -3.56 9.49
N GLY A 67 -12.00 -3.79 10.68
CA GLY A 67 -12.27 -4.98 11.47
C GLY A 67 -10.98 -5.69 11.87
N LEU A 68 -11.12 -6.82 12.55
CA LEU A 68 -9.99 -7.61 13.03
C LEU A 68 -9.72 -8.76 12.09
N GLY A 69 -8.48 -8.82 11.56
CA GLY A 69 -8.02 -9.92 10.72
C GLY A 69 -8.79 -10.09 9.42
N ARG A 70 -9.31 -9.01 8.85
CA ARG A 70 -10.17 -9.06 7.68
C ARG A 70 -9.41 -8.76 6.40
N THR A 71 -9.55 -9.65 5.39
CA THR A 71 -9.06 -9.36 4.05
C THR A 71 -10.00 -8.37 3.37
N ILE A 72 -9.47 -7.26 2.89
CA ILE A 72 -10.25 -6.23 2.21
C ILE A 72 -10.07 -6.24 0.70
N GLY A 73 -9.04 -6.92 0.19
CA GLY A 73 -8.86 -7.08 -1.24
C GLY A 73 -7.79 -8.08 -1.59
N VAL A 74 -7.99 -8.78 -2.69
CA VAL A 74 -7.00 -9.66 -3.33
C VAL A 74 -7.13 -9.45 -4.83
N GLY A 75 -6.01 -9.16 -5.49
CA GLY A 75 -5.99 -9.02 -6.93
C GLY A 75 -4.68 -9.50 -7.53
N SER A 76 -4.73 -10.07 -8.72
CA SER A 76 -3.56 -10.51 -9.45
C SER A 76 -3.60 -9.89 -10.84
N ARG A 77 -2.49 -9.27 -11.25
CA ARG A 77 -2.40 -8.56 -12.51
C ARG A 77 -0.96 -8.46 -12.99
N THR A 78 -0.76 -8.53 -14.29
CA THR A 78 0.51 -8.18 -14.91
C THR A 78 0.53 -6.67 -15.14
N PHE A 79 1.51 -5.99 -14.54
CA PHE A 79 1.64 -4.53 -14.65
C PHE A 79 2.64 -4.18 -15.76
N GLU A 80 2.13 -3.56 -16.82
CA GLU A 80 2.96 -3.22 -18.00
C GLU A 80 3.89 -2.03 -17.75
N HIS A 81 3.57 -1.20 -16.76
CA HIS A 81 4.28 0.05 -16.48
C HIS A 81 4.72 0.14 -15.01
N PRO A 82 5.63 -0.76 -14.54
CA PRO A 82 6.22 -0.62 -13.22
C PRO A 82 7.11 0.63 -13.16
N PRO A 83 7.43 1.17 -11.98
CA PRO A 83 7.12 0.63 -10.66
C PRO A 83 5.67 0.80 -10.23
N LEU A 84 5.27 0.02 -9.23
CA LEU A 84 4.00 0.20 -8.54
C LEU A 84 4.16 1.24 -7.45
N LEU A 85 3.12 2.05 -7.27
CA LEU A 85 3.04 3.05 -6.20
C LEU A 85 1.82 2.72 -5.34
N LEU A 86 2.06 2.51 -4.05
CA LEU A 86 1.00 2.14 -3.11
C LEU A 86 0.80 3.22 -2.06
N GLY A 87 -0.46 3.65 -1.90
CA GLY A 87 -0.87 4.56 -0.85
C GLY A 87 -1.72 3.84 0.18
N CYS A 88 -1.43 4.07 1.47
CA CYS A 88 -2.15 3.49 2.60
C CYS A 88 -2.72 4.60 3.45
N LEU A 89 -4.04 4.61 3.61
CA LEU A 89 -4.76 5.69 4.29
C LEU A 89 -5.71 5.13 5.34
N SER A 90 -6.05 5.98 6.30
CA SER A 90 -7.12 5.73 7.27
C SER A 90 -8.08 6.90 7.32
N TYR A 91 -9.37 6.63 7.59
CA TYR A 91 -10.39 7.65 7.71
C TYR A 91 -10.54 8.07 9.17
N GLN A 92 -10.17 9.33 9.46
CA GLN A 92 -10.17 9.89 10.81
C GLN A 92 -10.75 11.30 10.78
N ASP A 93 -11.64 11.63 11.70
CA ASP A 93 -12.22 12.97 11.82
C ASP A 93 -12.73 13.52 10.49
N GLU A 94 -13.50 12.70 9.76
CA GLU A 94 -14.12 13.04 8.48
C GLU A 94 -13.10 13.32 7.35
N THR A 95 -11.86 12.88 7.49
CA THR A 95 -10.82 13.04 6.45
C THR A 95 -9.94 11.80 6.30
N TRP A 96 -9.39 11.62 5.11
CA TRP A 96 -8.41 10.57 4.84
C TRP A 96 -7.02 11.05 5.24
N ILE A 97 -6.33 10.26 6.04
CA ILE A 97 -4.97 10.54 6.53
C ILE A 97 -4.06 9.44 6.06
N VAL A 98 -2.87 9.79 5.54
CA VAL A 98 -1.88 8.83 5.11
C VAL A 98 -1.22 8.18 6.33
N ASN A 99 -1.23 6.84 6.36
CA ASN A 99 -0.66 6.06 7.46
C ASN A 99 0.88 6.11 7.45
N ASP A 100 1.47 5.93 8.63
CA ASP A 100 2.89 5.65 8.74
C ASP A 100 3.19 4.26 8.15
N LEU A 101 4.35 4.11 7.53
CA LEU A 101 4.71 2.94 6.74
C LEU A 101 5.94 2.23 7.28
N ASN A 102 5.89 0.91 7.28
CA ASN A 102 7.03 0.04 7.55
C ASN A 102 7.05 -1.05 6.48
N VAL A 103 8.18 -1.23 5.84
CA VAL A 103 8.28 -2.14 4.69
C VAL A 103 9.29 -3.24 5.00
N ARG A 104 8.92 -4.48 4.69
CA ARG A 104 9.77 -5.65 4.81
C ARG A 104 9.78 -6.44 3.51
N SER A 105 10.95 -6.98 3.19
CA SER A 105 11.14 -7.89 2.07
C SER A 105 11.63 -9.22 2.64
N GLU A 106 11.00 -10.33 2.24
CA GLU A 106 11.37 -11.66 2.71
C GLU A 106 11.25 -12.69 1.59
N LEU A 107 12.03 -13.77 1.69
CA LEU A 107 11.93 -14.92 0.80
C LEU A 107 11.02 -15.96 1.44
N VAL A 108 9.95 -16.34 0.72
CA VAL A 108 9.03 -17.39 1.13
C VAL A 108 8.92 -18.38 -0.02
N ASP A 109 9.33 -19.62 0.23
CA ASP A 109 9.30 -20.70 -0.80
C ASP A 109 10.04 -20.31 -2.10
N GLY A 110 11.15 -19.57 -1.98
CA GLY A 110 11.95 -19.13 -3.12
C GLY A 110 11.41 -17.89 -3.84
N GLU A 111 10.28 -17.36 -3.41
CA GLU A 111 9.69 -16.15 -3.97
C GLU A 111 9.94 -14.95 -3.07
N CYS A 112 10.23 -13.79 -3.68
CA CYS A 112 10.32 -12.54 -2.95
C CYS A 112 8.92 -12.05 -2.60
N ARG A 113 8.67 -11.87 -1.31
CA ARG A 113 7.40 -11.35 -0.80
C ARG A 113 7.65 -10.04 -0.08
N ILE A 114 6.91 -9.00 -0.47
CA ILE A 114 7.00 -7.68 0.15
C ILE A 114 5.80 -7.51 1.06
N SER A 115 6.07 -7.11 2.31
CA SER A 115 5.03 -6.81 3.28
C SER A 115 5.13 -5.34 3.67
N ILE A 116 4.04 -4.60 3.46
CA ILE A 116 3.91 -3.20 3.83
C ILE A 116 2.98 -3.15 5.03
N ARG A 117 3.50 -2.73 6.17
CA ARG A 117 2.73 -2.60 7.41
C ARG A 117 2.46 -1.13 7.68
N CYS A 118 1.23 -0.82 8.03
CA CYS A 118 0.77 0.55 8.20
C CYS A 118 0.25 0.77 9.62
N GLU A 119 0.57 1.95 10.17
CA GLU A 119 0.12 2.39 11.49
C GLU A 119 -0.75 3.64 11.30
N ASP A 120 -1.97 3.61 11.79
CA ASP A 120 -2.92 4.72 11.65
C ASP A 120 -2.86 5.75 12.78
N GLY A 121 -2.03 5.51 13.78
CA GLY A 121 -1.92 6.41 14.94
C GLY A 121 -3.12 6.34 15.89
N GLY A 122 -3.94 5.30 15.78
CA GLY A 122 -5.12 5.09 16.60
C GLY A 122 -4.82 4.59 18.02
N ASP A 123 -5.71 3.74 18.55
CA ASP A 123 -5.72 3.33 19.97
C ASP A 123 -4.48 2.54 20.41
N PHE A 124 -3.75 1.93 19.48
CA PHE A 124 -2.59 1.11 19.78
C PHE A 124 -1.41 1.54 18.93
N PRO A 125 -0.79 2.71 19.24
CA PRO A 125 0.35 3.19 18.46
C PRO A 125 1.53 2.22 18.55
N GLY A 126 2.12 1.92 17.39
CA GLY A 126 3.30 1.06 17.28
C GLY A 126 3.02 -0.40 16.99
N ASP A 127 1.77 -0.84 16.81
CA ASP A 127 1.47 -2.24 16.51
C ASP A 127 1.71 -2.61 15.03
N TRP A 128 1.75 -1.66 14.13
CA TRP A 128 2.12 -1.80 12.70
C TRP A 128 1.33 -2.86 11.92
N ASP A 129 0.13 -3.22 12.38
CA ASP A 129 -0.71 -4.21 11.70
C ASP A 129 -2.12 -3.71 11.38
N ASP A 130 -2.34 -2.40 11.51
CA ASP A 130 -3.63 -1.78 11.19
C ASP A 130 -4.03 -2.06 9.73
N LEU A 131 -3.05 -2.02 8.84
CA LEU A 131 -3.22 -2.42 7.45
C LEU A 131 -1.94 -3.12 7.00
N VAL A 132 -2.08 -4.33 6.45
CA VAL A 132 -0.96 -5.10 5.92
C VAL A 132 -1.22 -5.41 4.45
N VAL A 133 -0.32 -4.94 3.59
CA VAL A 133 -0.37 -5.20 2.15
C VAL A 133 0.80 -6.10 1.78
N THR A 134 0.50 -7.20 1.10
CA THR A 134 1.50 -8.19 0.69
C THR A 134 1.48 -8.31 -0.84
N LEU A 135 2.66 -8.33 -1.44
CA LEU A 135 2.85 -8.48 -2.88
C LEU A 135 3.69 -9.72 -3.20
#